data_d0ce7c5f11236c30423880a01ea22a69
#
_entry.id   d0ce7c5f11236c30423880a01ea22a69
#
_cell.length_a   1.000
_cell.length_b   1.000
_cell.length_c   1.000
_cell.angle_alpha   90.00
_cell.angle_beta   90.00
_cell.angle_gamma   90.00
#
_symmetry.space_group_name_H-M   'P 1'
#
loop_
_entity.id
_entity.type
_entity.pdbx_description
1 polymer ?
#
loop_
_entity_poly.entity_id
_entity_poly.type
_entity_poly.pdbx_seq_one_letter_code
_entity_poly.pdbx_strand_id
1 'polypeptide(L)'
;LGDVYKRQILLSHGPFAVSLVDTAKMLFGESENIAAYSLEPGDDIDKYREAFVETINEFPEGSMILVDLFGGTPCNQVMRHIQETEKPLEVVGGMNLPMLVNAVLAREGISGKDFSLDTVENGKNGIFRVDTEGFLSDDDDDDEDDE
;
A
#
# COMPACT_ATOMS: atom_id res chain seq x y z
N LEU A 1 1.62 -10.34 22.98
CA LEU A 1 0.85 -9.34 23.44
C LEU A 1 1.01 -8.14 22.64
N GLY A 2 1.34 -7.07 23.11
CA GLY A 2 1.38 -5.85 22.37
C GLY A 2 2.05 -5.89 21.02
N ASP A 3 2.52 -6.99 20.66
CA ASP A 3 3.18 -7.12 19.39
C ASP A 3 2.26 -7.50 18.26
N VAL A 4 0.98 -7.37 18.45
CA VAL A 4 0.02 -7.69 17.42
C VAL A 4 -0.20 -6.46 16.55
N TYR A 5 0.87 -6.01 15.90
CA TYR A 5 0.76 -4.90 14.99
C TYR A 5 0.32 -5.39 13.62
N LYS A 6 -0.64 -4.67 13.04
CA LYS A 6 -1.10 -5.00 11.70
C LYS A 6 0.02 -4.78 10.71
N ARG A 7 0.09 -5.66 9.72
CA ARG A 7 1.17 -5.64 8.74
C ARG A 7 0.63 -5.31 7.38
N GLN A 8 1.49 -4.82 6.52
CA GLN A 8 1.19 -4.62 5.13
C GLN A 8 2.15 -5.44 4.30
N ILE A 9 1.62 -6.11 3.27
CA ILE A 9 2.43 -6.74 2.24
C ILE A 9 2.16 -6.01 0.95
N LEU A 10 3.23 -5.65 0.24
CA LEU A 10 3.12 -5.03 -1.06
C LEU A 10 3.61 -6.02 -2.12
N LEU A 11 2.80 -6.22 -3.15
CA LEU A 11 3.12 -7.14 -4.23
C LEU A 11 3.08 -6.37 -5.55
N SER A 12 4.12 -6.52 -6.35
CA SER A 12 4.17 -5.81 -7.63
C SER A 12 4.92 -6.59 -8.69
N HIS A 13 4.71 -6.16 -9.93
CA HIS A 13 5.61 -6.51 -11.02
C HIS A 13 6.89 -5.68 -10.83
N GLY A 14 8.04 -6.30 -11.07
CA GLY A 14 9.32 -5.60 -10.98
C GLY A 14 9.58 -5.01 -9.60
N PRO A 15 10.50 -4.06 -9.52
CA PRO A 15 10.95 -3.54 -8.21
C PRO A 15 10.02 -2.51 -7.56
N PHE A 16 8.85 -2.28 -8.13
CA PHE A 16 7.97 -1.21 -7.67
C PHE A 16 7.63 -1.32 -6.18
N ALA A 17 7.23 -2.51 -5.73
CA ALA A 17 6.82 -2.68 -4.34
C ALA A 17 7.95 -2.36 -3.37
N VAL A 18 9.14 -2.91 -3.65
CA VAL A 18 10.31 -2.69 -2.80
C VAL A 18 10.69 -1.22 -2.80
N SER A 19 10.69 -0.60 -3.99
CA SER A 19 11.06 0.81 -4.09
C SER A 19 10.04 1.71 -3.39
N LEU A 20 8.77 1.35 -3.47
CA LEU A 20 7.74 2.13 -2.81
C LEU A 20 7.92 2.12 -1.30
N VAL A 21 8.23 0.96 -0.74
CA VAL A 21 8.50 0.85 0.70
C VAL A 21 9.72 1.68 1.07
N ASP A 22 10.80 1.56 0.29
CA ASP A 22 12.02 2.30 0.58
C ASP A 22 11.77 3.80 0.57
N THR A 23 10.99 4.27 -0.41
CA THR A 23 10.67 5.69 -0.51
C THR A 23 9.79 6.14 0.66
N ALA A 24 8.79 5.34 1.00
CA ALA A 24 7.89 5.69 2.08
C ALA A 24 8.63 5.84 3.41
N LYS A 25 9.64 5.01 3.63
CA LYS A 25 10.42 5.10 4.87
C LYS A 25 11.12 6.43 5.04
N MET A 26 11.37 7.14 3.94
CA MET A 26 11.93 8.49 4.02
C MET A 26 10.92 9.46 4.63
N LEU A 27 9.64 9.14 4.57
CA LEU A 27 8.57 10.01 5.03
C LEU A 27 8.09 9.66 6.44
N PHE A 28 7.97 8.37 6.76
CA PHE A 28 7.49 7.99 8.09
C PHE A 28 8.55 7.33 8.97
N GLY A 29 9.78 7.20 8.46
CA GLY A 29 10.87 6.58 9.21
C GLY A 29 10.86 5.07 9.10
N GLU A 30 11.74 4.42 9.84
CA GLU A 30 11.77 2.96 9.84
C GLU A 30 10.49 2.42 10.45
N SER A 31 10.00 1.38 9.83
CA SER A 31 8.80 0.74 10.32
C SER A 31 8.92 -0.76 10.08
N GLU A 32 8.62 -1.51 11.10
CA GLU A 32 8.57 -2.96 10.98
C GLU A 32 7.19 -3.35 10.48
N ASN A 33 7.04 -4.59 10.15
CA ASN A 33 5.74 -5.14 9.75
C ASN A 33 5.29 -4.67 8.37
N ILE A 34 6.25 -4.36 7.51
CA ILE A 34 5.98 -4.08 6.10
C ILE A 34 6.90 -5.00 5.29
N ALA A 35 6.33 -5.74 4.37
CA ALA A 35 7.09 -6.61 3.49
C ALA A 35 6.73 -6.31 2.05
N ALA A 36 7.68 -6.47 1.14
CA ALA A 36 7.47 -6.22 -0.27
C ALA A 36 8.02 -7.37 -1.08
N TYR A 37 7.27 -7.80 -2.08
CA TYR A 37 7.66 -8.91 -2.94
C TYR A 37 7.53 -8.48 -4.38
N SER A 38 8.65 -8.55 -5.09
CA SER A 38 8.73 -8.14 -6.51
C SER A 38 8.72 -9.38 -7.39
N LEU A 39 7.84 -9.40 -8.38
CA LEU A 39 7.83 -10.45 -9.39
C LEU A 39 8.63 -9.97 -10.57
N GLU A 40 9.80 -10.56 -10.77
CA GLU A 40 10.68 -10.17 -11.87
C GLU A 40 10.43 -11.05 -13.08
N PRO A 41 10.78 -10.55 -14.29
CA PRO A 41 10.62 -11.37 -15.49
C PRO A 41 11.38 -12.69 -15.35
N GLY A 42 10.70 -13.80 -15.67
CA GLY A 42 11.33 -15.10 -15.56
C GLY A 42 11.21 -15.77 -14.23
N ASP A 43 10.68 -15.09 -13.21
CA ASP A 43 10.48 -15.69 -11.90
C ASP A 43 9.46 -16.80 -11.95
N ASP A 44 9.64 -17.79 -11.11
CA ASP A 44 8.69 -18.88 -10.94
C ASP A 44 7.50 -18.37 -10.13
N ILE A 45 6.33 -18.38 -10.75
CA ILE A 45 5.13 -17.81 -10.13
C ILE A 45 4.75 -18.57 -8.86
N ASP A 46 4.92 -19.90 -8.85
CA ASP A 46 4.58 -20.67 -7.67
C ASP A 46 5.49 -20.34 -6.51
N LYS A 47 6.78 -20.15 -6.78
CA LYS A 47 7.72 -19.78 -5.73
C LYS A 47 7.42 -18.37 -5.21
N TYR A 48 7.02 -17.48 -6.10
CA TYR A 48 6.64 -16.13 -5.71
C TYR A 48 5.47 -16.18 -4.73
N ARG A 49 4.43 -16.96 -5.08
CA ARG A 49 3.28 -17.11 -4.21
C ARG A 49 3.65 -17.74 -2.87
N GLU A 50 4.48 -18.78 -2.89
CA GLU A 50 4.89 -19.44 -1.65
C GLU A 50 5.58 -18.46 -0.71
N ALA A 51 6.40 -17.57 -1.26
CA ALA A 51 7.14 -16.61 -0.45
C ALA A 51 6.20 -15.66 0.27
N PHE A 52 5.25 -15.04 -0.45
CA PHE A 52 4.38 -14.09 0.23
C PHE A 52 3.32 -14.78 1.09
N VAL A 53 2.89 -15.99 0.73
CA VAL A 53 1.93 -16.74 1.56
C VAL A 53 2.52 -17.05 2.91
N GLU A 54 3.81 -17.38 2.96
CA GLU A 54 4.46 -17.64 4.23
C GLU A 54 4.35 -16.41 5.15
N THR A 55 4.52 -15.22 4.59
CA THR A 55 4.38 -14.00 5.37
C THR A 55 2.93 -13.76 5.75
N ILE A 56 1.99 -14.05 4.85
CA ILE A 56 0.57 -13.91 5.16
C ILE A 56 0.18 -14.79 6.34
N ASN A 57 0.72 -16.00 6.40
CA ASN A 57 0.39 -16.92 7.47
C ASN A 57 0.83 -16.42 8.84
N GLU A 58 1.78 -15.50 8.87
CA GLU A 58 2.24 -14.90 10.10
C GLU A 58 1.55 -13.59 10.42
N PHE A 59 0.59 -13.20 9.60
CA PHE A 59 -0.08 -11.92 9.76
C PHE A 59 -1.01 -11.91 10.95
N PRO A 60 -0.97 -10.87 11.76
CA PRO A 60 -2.04 -10.62 12.69
C PRO A 60 -3.33 -10.32 11.92
N GLU A 61 -4.45 -10.61 12.54
CA GLU A 61 -5.73 -10.26 11.96
C GLU A 61 -5.79 -8.73 11.72
N GLY A 62 -6.37 -8.35 10.60
CA GLY A 62 -6.45 -6.93 10.25
C GLY A 62 -5.32 -6.43 9.39
N SER A 63 -4.38 -7.29 9.05
CA SER A 63 -3.31 -6.91 8.13
C SER A 63 -3.85 -6.78 6.71
N MET A 64 -3.13 -6.06 5.85
CA MET A 64 -3.63 -5.71 4.52
C MET A 64 -2.59 -5.98 3.46
N ILE A 65 -3.07 -6.34 2.27
CA ILE A 65 -2.23 -6.60 1.10
C ILE A 65 -2.48 -5.48 0.10
N LEU A 66 -1.40 -4.89 -0.39
CA LEU A 66 -1.47 -3.88 -1.44
C LEU A 66 -0.86 -4.47 -2.71
N VAL A 67 -1.52 -4.28 -3.83
CA VAL A 67 -1.01 -4.75 -5.12
C VAL A 67 -0.93 -3.58 -6.09
N ASP A 68 -0.11 -3.73 -7.13
CA ASP A 68 0.13 -2.65 -8.07
C ASP A 68 -1.07 -2.41 -8.98
N LEU A 69 -1.65 -3.47 -9.53
CA LEU A 69 -2.82 -3.29 -10.38
C LEU A 69 -3.71 -4.52 -10.33
N PHE A 70 -4.98 -4.31 -10.61
CA PHE A 70 -5.96 -5.38 -10.61
C PHE A 70 -5.76 -6.26 -11.84
N GLY A 71 -5.83 -7.57 -11.64
CA GLY A 71 -5.76 -8.51 -12.74
C GLY A 71 -4.37 -8.91 -13.20
N GLY A 72 -3.33 -8.30 -12.64
CA GLY A 72 -1.96 -8.74 -12.91
C GLY A 72 -1.60 -9.97 -12.10
N THR A 73 -0.47 -10.58 -12.44
CA THR A 73 -0.06 -11.82 -11.78
C THR A 73 0.03 -11.70 -10.26
N PRO A 74 0.66 -10.65 -9.68
CA PRO A 74 0.68 -10.55 -8.22
C PRO A 74 -0.71 -10.56 -7.62
N CYS A 75 -1.63 -9.78 -8.17
CA CYS A 75 -3.00 -9.73 -7.68
C CYS A 75 -3.70 -11.07 -7.83
N ASN A 76 -3.54 -11.70 -8.99
CA ASN A 76 -4.19 -12.98 -9.27
C ASN A 76 -3.73 -14.07 -8.32
N GLN A 77 -2.46 -14.06 -7.94
CA GLN A 77 -1.94 -15.06 -7.02
C GLN A 77 -2.52 -14.87 -5.60
N VAL A 78 -2.73 -13.63 -5.19
CA VAL A 78 -3.38 -13.38 -3.91
C VAL A 78 -4.83 -13.85 -3.96
N MET A 79 -5.54 -13.52 -5.03
CA MET A 79 -6.95 -13.93 -5.14
C MET A 79 -7.10 -15.44 -5.15
N ARG A 80 -6.16 -16.11 -5.82
CA ARG A 80 -6.16 -17.57 -5.84
C ARG A 80 -5.96 -18.13 -4.43
N HIS A 81 -5.03 -17.55 -3.68
CA HIS A 81 -4.79 -17.98 -2.31
C HIS A 81 -6.05 -17.81 -1.45
N ILE A 82 -6.73 -16.68 -1.62
CA ILE A 82 -7.97 -16.43 -0.87
C ILE A 82 -9.03 -17.47 -1.22
N GLN A 83 -9.16 -17.78 -2.51
CA GLN A 83 -10.14 -18.77 -2.94
C GLN A 83 -9.83 -20.16 -2.40
N GLU A 84 -8.56 -20.52 -2.37
CA GLU A 84 -8.15 -21.86 -1.93
C GLU A 84 -8.30 -22.02 -0.42
N THR A 85 -8.04 -20.98 0.34
CA THR A 85 -8.07 -21.06 1.80
C THR A 85 -9.38 -20.59 2.40
N GLU A 86 -10.21 -19.92 1.61
CA GLU A 86 -11.47 -19.31 2.06
C GLU A 86 -11.22 -18.36 3.23
N LYS A 87 -10.02 -17.80 3.33
CA LYS A 87 -9.66 -16.87 4.38
C LYS A 87 -9.81 -15.45 3.85
N PRO A 88 -10.71 -14.66 4.42
CA PRO A 88 -10.92 -13.30 3.93
C PRO A 88 -9.74 -12.42 4.32
N LEU A 89 -9.11 -11.84 3.31
CA LEU A 89 -8.01 -10.91 3.49
C LEU A 89 -8.40 -9.58 2.86
N GLU A 90 -7.89 -8.50 3.41
CA GLU A 90 -8.11 -7.19 2.82
C GLU A 90 -7.06 -6.95 1.76
N VAL A 91 -7.50 -6.64 0.54
CA VAL A 91 -6.61 -6.43 -0.60
C VAL A 91 -7.00 -5.12 -1.27
N VAL A 92 -6.02 -4.26 -1.50
CA VAL A 92 -6.24 -2.98 -2.16
C VAL A 92 -5.29 -2.89 -3.34
N GLY A 93 -5.80 -2.48 -4.51
CA GLY A 93 -5.01 -2.37 -5.72
C GLY A 93 -4.75 -0.92 -6.10
N GLY A 94 -3.83 -0.74 -7.05
CA GLY A 94 -3.49 0.61 -7.49
C GLY A 94 -2.63 1.35 -6.50
N MET A 95 -1.78 0.64 -5.77
CA MET A 95 -1.01 1.26 -4.70
C MET A 95 -0.18 2.43 -5.18
N ASN A 96 -0.10 3.45 -4.36
CA ASN A 96 0.73 4.62 -4.60
C ASN A 96 1.30 5.10 -3.27
N LEU A 97 2.18 6.08 -3.33
CA LEU A 97 2.89 6.52 -2.14
C LEU A 97 1.97 7.10 -1.06
N PRO A 98 1.02 8.00 -1.39
CA PRO A 98 0.09 8.48 -0.37
C PRO A 98 -0.69 7.36 0.30
N MET A 99 -1.10 6.37 -0.46
CA MET A 99 -1.83 5.22 0.07
C MET A 99 -1.00 4.49 1.12
N LEU A 100 0.26 4.19 0.80
CA LEU A 100 1.11 3.44 1.72
C LEU A 100 1.41 4.24 2.97
N VAL A 101 1.76 5.51 2.83
CA VAL A 101 2.07 6.35 3.98
C VAL A 101 0.88 6.42 4.92
N ASN A 102 -0.30 6.67 4.38
CA ASN A 102 -1.49 6.77 5.22
C ASN A 102 -1.86 5.44 5.85
N ALA A 103 -1.69 4.33 5.13
CA ALA A 103 -2.01 3.01 5.68
C ALA A 103 -1.12 2.69 6.89
N VAL A 104 0.17 2.99 6.79
CA VAL A 104 1.09 2.72 7.89
C VAL A 104 0.74 3.58 9.11
N LEU A 105 0.40 4.84 8.89
CA LEU A 105 0.07 5.74 9.98
C LEU A 105 -1.27 5.41 10.64
N ALA A 106 -2.20 4.84 9.88
CA ALA A 106 -3.56 4.58 10.38
C ALA A 106 -3.75 3.17 10.94
N ARG A 107 -2.86 2.24 10.63
CA ARG A 107 -3.11 0.80 10.84
C ARG A 107 -3.44 0.41 12.27
N GLU A 108 -2.99 1.18 13.25
CA GLU A 108 -3.24 0.82 14.64
C GLU A 108 -4.64 1.19 15.11
N GLY A 109 -5.30 2.10 14.42
CA GLY A 109 -6.61 2.59 14.84
C GLY A 109 -7.78 2.10 14.00
N ILE A 110 -7.53 1.29 12.98
CA ILE A 110 -8.57 0.91 12.05
C ILE A 110 -8.28 -0.50 11.54
N SER A 111 -9.30 -1.27 11.19
CA SER A 111 -9.07 -2.64 10.74
C SER A 111 -10.16 -3.09 9.78
N GLY A 112 -9.92 -4.23 9.14
CA GLY A 112 -10.90 -4.90 8.31
C GLY A 112 -11.30 -4.08 7.10
N LYS A 113 -12.57 -4.19 6.75
CA LYS A 113 -13.11 -3.51 5.59
C LYS A 113 -12.97 -1.99 5.70
N ASP A 114 -13.14 -1.45 6.90
CA ASP A 114 -13.00 -0.02 7.10
C ASP A 114 -11.60 0.46 6.78
N PHE A 115 -10.60 -0.36 7.12
CA PHE A 115 -9.21 -0.03 6.83
C PHE A 115 -8.96 -0.02 5.32
N SER A 116 -9.46 -1.01 4.60
CA SER A 116 -9.24 -1.06 3.16
C SER A 116 -9.99 0.06 2.44
N LEU A 117 -11.21 0.39 2.88
CA LEU A 117 -11.95 1.50 2.30
C LEU A 117 -11.24 2.84 2.54
N ASP A 118 -10.72 3.03 3.75
CA ASP A 118 -9.96 4.23 4.09
C ASP A 118 -8.70 4.33 3.24
N THR A 119 -8.03 3.19 3.04
CA THR A 119 -6.80 3.14 2.25
C THR A 119 -7.08 3.52 0.79
N VAL A 120 -8.16 3.02 0.22
CA VAL A 120 -8.56 3.39 -1.14
C VAL A 120 -8.82 4.89 -1.23
N GLU A 121 -9.52 5.45 -0.25
CA GLU A 121 -9.86 6.86 -0.27
C GLU A 121 -8.59 7.72 -0.18
N ASN A 122 -7.67 7.36 0.70
CA ASN A 122 -6.42 8.10 0.82
C ASN A 122 -5.56 8.00 -0.45
N GLY A 123 -5.58 6.84 -1.11
CA GLY A 123 -4.88 6.68 -2.38
C GLY A 123 -5.46 7.58 -3.47
N LYS A 124 -6.79 7.65 -3.54
CA LYS A 124 -7.45 8.51 -4.52
C LYS A 124 -7.16 9.98 -4.23
N ASN A 125 -7.20 10.37 -2.97
CA ASN A 125 -6.98 11.76 -2.59
C ASN A 125 -5.53 12.20 -2.81
N GLY A 126 -4.63 11.25 -2.96
CA GLY A 126 -3.24 11.55 -3.28
C GLY A 126 -3.01 11.91 -4.73
N ILE A 127 -4.03 11.75 -5.58
CA ILE A 127 -3.93 12.07 -7.01
C ILE A 127 -4.60 13.43 -7.20
N PHE A 128 -3.85 14.39 -7.71
CA PHE A 128 -4.37 15.74 -7.83
C PHE A 128 -3.72 16.46 -9.00
N ARG A 129 -4.42 17.48 -9.48
CA ARG A 129 -3.90 18.36 -10.53
C ARG A 129 -3.45 19.65 -9.86
N VAL A 130 -2.28 20.12 -10.24
CA VAL A 130 -1.82 21.44 -9.76
C VAL A 130 -2.30 22.50 -10.73
N ASP A 131 -3.03 23.48 -10.21
CA ASP A 131 -3.46 24.63 -11.02
C ASP A 131 -2.30 25.63 -11.03
N THR A 132 -1.43 25.50 -12.03
CA THR A 132 -0.25 26.34 -12.10
C THR A 132 -0.61 27.79 -12.45
N GLU A 133 -1.68 28.01 -13.17
CA GLU A 133 -2.11 29.38 -13.48
C GLU A 133 -2.57 30.07 -12.20
N GLY A 134 -3.35 29.40 -11.38
CA GLY A 134 -3.77 29.96 -10.10
C GLY A 134 -2.59 30.22 -9.19
N PHE A 135 -1.62 29.31 -9.22
CA PHE A 135 -0.42 29.46 -8.41
C PHE A 135 0.35 30.73 -8.77
N LEU A 136 0.46 31.02 -10.07
CA LEU A 136 1.17 32.22 -10.53
C LEU A 136 0.40 33.51 -10.24
N SER A 137 -0.92 33.47 -10.30
CA SER A 137 -1.74 34.65 -10.06
C SER A 137 -1.84 34.99 -8.57
N ASP A 138 -1.48 34.09 -7.68
CA ASP A 138 -1.53 34.33 -6.24
C ASP A 138 -0.36 35.14 -5.73
N ASP A 139 0.63 35.44 -6.58
CA ASP A 139 1.80 36.19 -6.16
C ASP A 139 1.44 37.56 -5.57
N ASP A 140 0.44 38.22 -6.14
CA ASP A 140 0.03 39.54 -5.66
C ASP A 140 -0.77 39.45 -4.37
N ASP A 141 -1.46 38.35 -4.16
CA ASP A 141 -2.31 38.17 -3.00
C ASP A 141 -1.52 37.74 -1.77
N ASP A 142 -0.42 37.06 -1.97
CA ASP A 142 0.40 36.60 -0.87
C ASP A 142 0.91 37.74 0.00
N ASP A 143 1.16 38.88 -0.61
CA ASP A 143 1.64 40.04 0.14
C ASP A 143 0.61 40.56 1.10
N GLU A 144 -0.65 40.33 0.82
CA GLU A 144 -1.73 40.82 1.69
C GLU A 144 -2.01 39.86 2.82
N ASP A 145 -1.81 38.58 2.57
CA ASP A 145 -2.10 37.56 3.58
C ASP A 145 -1.04 37.48 4.64
N ASP A 146 0.09 38.06 4.43
CA ASP A 146 1.18 38.00 5.39
C ASP A 146 0.98 38.89 6.60
N GLU A 147 -0.14 39.49 6.72
CA GLU A 147 -0.42 40.29 7.90
C GLU A 147 -0.85 39.44 9.07
#